data_bb31c6adda28b70ef9c9eec6f8f654fa
#
_entry.id   bb31c6adda28b70ef9c9eec6f8f654fa
#
_cell.length_a   1.000
_cell.length_b   1.000
_cell.length_c   1.000
_cell.angle_alpha   90.00
_cell.angle_beta   90.00
_cell.angle_gamma   90.00
#
_symmetry.space_group_name_H-M   'P 1'
#
loop_
_entity.id
_entity.type
_entity.pdbx_description
1 polymer ?
#
loop_
_entity_poly.entity_id
_entity_poly.type
_entity_poly.pdbx_seq_one_letter_code
_entity_poly.pdbx_strand_id
1 'polypeptide(L)'
;MTHELIEPVNAGEYEVKKFLRGRGIQVEDVSDNPHYWAKDIDLIATNPLTGASAAIEVKLDARINDTGNFFVEFENPRSKNSNGWLHFCEADFLYYIDSNSFLTYIIKIDELRHFIAEHKSELAIKSTLDGSVGFVIPLAAMPIFTTIQL
;
A
#
# COMPACT_ATOMS: atom_id res chain seq x y z
N MET A 1 -21.60 18.45 -15.89
CA MET A 1 -20.92 17.36 -15.17
C MET A 1 -19.60 17.87 -14.68
N THR A 2 -19.53 18.12 -13.41
CA THR A 2 -18.28 18.50 -12.77
C THR A 2 -17.35 17.30 -12.85
N HIS A 3 -16.26 17.43 -13.55
CA HIS A 3 -15.16 16.54 -13.35
C HIS A 3 -14.72 16.78 -11.92
N GLU A 4 -15.16 15.93 -11.01
CA GLU A 4 -14.56 15.89 -9.70
C GLU A 4 -13.07 15.69 -9.93
N LEU A 5 -12.31 16.68 -9.56
CA LEU A 5 -10.86 16.55 -9.48
C LEU A 5 -10.62 15.49 -8.43
N ILE A 6 -10.33 14.28 -8.89
CA ILE A 6 -9.87 13.21 -8.00
C ILE A 6 -8.58 13.75 -7.38
N GLU A 7 -8.63 14.03 -6.08
CA GLU A 7 -7.44 14.44 -5.37
C GLU A 7 -6.32 13.42 -5.65
N PRO A 8 -5.10 13.86 -5.95
CA PRO A 8 -4.01 12.93 -6.24
C PRO A 8 -3.82 11.84 -5.18
N VAL A 9 -4.10 12.16 -3.93
CA VAL A 9 -4.03 11.23 -2.80
C VAL A 9 -5.05 10.10 -2.91
N ASN A 10 -6.19 10.33 -3.58
CA ASN A 10 -7.27 9.35 -3.74
C ASN A 10 -7.24 8.65 -5.09
N ALA A 11 -6.35 9.04 -5.99
CA ALA A 11 -6.30 8.50 -7.34
C ALA A 11 -6.01 6.99 -7.35
N GLY A 12 -5.11 6.53 -6.50
CA GLY A 12 -4.77 5.11 -6.38
C GLY A 12 -5.95 4.28 -5.91
N GLU A 13 -6.64 4.73 -4.87
CA GLU A 13 -7.82 4.04 -4.33
C GLU A 13 -8.93 3.95 -5.36
N TYR A 14 -9.16 5.02 -6.12
CA TYR A 14 -10.15 5.05 -7.20
C TYR A 14 -9.84 3.99 -8.25
N GLU A 15 -8.61 3.91 -8.71
CA GLU A 15 -8.18 2.96 -9.73
C GLU A 15 -8.26 1.50 -9.25
N VAL A 16 -7.90 1.25 -8.00
CA VAL A 16 -8.03 -0.09 -7.40
C VAL A 16 -9.50 -0.49 -7.29
N LYS A 17 -10.37 0.40 -6.83
CA LYS A 17 -11.81 0.13 -6.77
C LYS A 17 -12.36 -0.24 -8.13
N LYS A 18 -12.04 0.55 -9.15
CA LYS A 18 -12.49 0.35 -10.51
C LYS A 18 -12.03 -1.00 -11.07
N PHE A 19 -10.77 -1.35 -10.85
CA PHE A 19 -10.19 -2.60 -11.29
C PHE A 19 -10.89 -3.81 -10.64
N LEU A 20 -11.05 -3.79 -9.33
CA LEU A 20 -11.67 -4.91 -8.60
C LEU A 20 -13.15 -5.06 -8.93
N ARG A 21 -13.89 -3.95 -8.99
CA ARG A 21 -15.31 -3.96 -9.36
C ARG A 21 -15.52 -4.48 -10.78
N GLY A 22 -14.61 -4.16 -11.69
CA GLY A 22 -14.65 -4.69 -13.06
C GLY A 22 -14.45 -6.20 -13.13
N ARG A 23 -13.92 -6.81 -12.07
CA ARG A 23 -13.74 -8.26 -11.94
C ARG A 23 -14.81 -8.93 -11.08
N GLY A 24 -15.87 -8.22 -10.75
CA GLY A 24 -16.97 -8.77 -9.95
C GLY A 24 -16.72 -8.78 -8.45
N ILE A 25 -15.67 -8.11 -7.96
CA ILE A 25 -15.38 -7.97 -6.54
C ILE A 25 -16.14 -6.76 -5.99
N GLN A 26 -16.79 -6.93 -4.85
CA GLN A 26 -17.42 -5.83 -4.12
C GLN A 26 -16.34 -5.10 -3.33
N VAL A 27 -16.34 -3.77 -3.41
CA VAL A 27 -15.33 -2.95 -2.72
C VAL A 27 -16.03 -1.85 -1.94
N GLU A 28 -15.74 -1.79 -0.66
CA GLU A 28 -16.15 -0.70 0.23
C GLU A 28 -14.93 0.19 0.49
N ASP A 29 -15.08 1.49 0.24
CA ASP A 29 -14.08 2.49 0.59
C ASP A 29 -14.26 2.87 2.05
N VAL A 30 -13.27 2.55 2.87
CA VAL A 30 -13.26 2.82 4.31
C VAL A 30 -12.20 3.84 4.71
N SER A 31 -11.60 4.49 3.72
CA SER A 31 -10.49 5.42 3.93
C SER A 31 -10.87 6.63 4.79
N ASP A 32 -12.14 7.02 4.81
CA ASP A 32 -12.65 8.13 5.64
C ASP A 32 -13.20 7.67 7.00
N ASN A 33 -13.16 6.37 7.30
CA ASN A 33 -13.68 5.83 8.55
C ASN A 33 -12.57 5.80 9.60
N PRO A 34 -12.71 6.53 10.74
CA PRO A 34 -11.67 6.58 11.77
C PRO A 34 -11.28 5.22 12.36
N HIS A 35 -12.21 4.27 12.39
CA HIS A 35 -11.93 2.90 12.86
C HIS A 35 -10.86 2.22 12.00
N TYR A 36 -10.93 2.44 10.68
CA TYR A 36 -9.97 1.87 9.74
C TYR A 36 -8.70 2.70 9.57
N TRP A 37 -8.77 3.99 9.83
CA TRP A 37 -7.59 4.85 9.86
C TRP A 37 -6.53 4.35 10.83
N ALA A 38 -6.94 3.99 12.02
CA ALA A 38 -6.03 3.51 13.05
C ALA A 38 -5.31 2.22 12.66
N LYS A 39 -5.86 1.50 11.68
CA LYS A 39 -5.35 0.23 11.16
C LYS A 39 -4.67 0.35 9.80
N ASP A 40 -4.62 1.56 9.25
CA ASP A 40 -4.08 1.84 7.92
C ASP A 40 -4.73 0.96 6.85
N ILE A 41 -6.07 0.97 6.82
CA ILE A 41 -6.89 0.24 5.84
C ILE A 41 -7.70 1.22 5.03
N ASP A 42 -7.58 1.15 3.71
CA ASP A 42 -8.30 2.02 2.78
C ASP A 42 -9.55 1.37 2.18
N LEU A 43 -9.48 0.09 1.85
CA LEU A 43 -10.54 -0.63 1.14
C LEU A 43 -10.79 -1.98 1.78
N ILE A 44 -12.07 -2.40 1.74
CA ILE A 44 -12.45 -3.78 2.04
C ILE A 44 -13.00 -4.40 0.75
N ALA A 45 -12.36 -5.45 0.29
CA ALA A 45 -12.75 -6.19 -0.91
C ALA A 45 -13.41 -7.51 -0.53
N THR A 46 -14.55 -7.82 -1.14
CA THR A 46 -15.28 -9.04 -0.86
C THR A 46 -15.64 -9.75 -2.16
N ASN A 47 -15.32 -11.03 -2.25
CA ASN A 47 -15.78 -11.87 -3.35
C ASN A 47 -17.21 -12.32 -3.04
N PRO A 48 -18.23 -11.86 -3.79
CA PRO A 48 -19.63 -12.17 -3.48
C PRO A 48 -19.98 -13.64 -3.68
N LEU A 49 -19.19 -14.38 -4.46
CA LEU A 49 -19.43 -15.80 -4.71
C LEU A 49 -18.98 -16.68 -3.54
N THR A 50 -17.92 -16.31 -2.86
CA THR A 50 -17.35 -17.11 -1.76
C THR A 50 -17.58 -16.48 -0.39
N GLY A 51 -17.87 -15.17 -0.34
CA GLY A 51 -17.93 -14.39 0.88
C GLY A 51 -16.55 -14.05 1.47
N ALA A 52 -15.48 -14.47 0.82
CA ALA A 52 -14.10 -14.15 1.25
C ALA A 52 -13.86 -12.65 1.16
N SER A 53 -13.25 -12.09 2.20
CA SER A 53 -13.01 -10.66 2.34
C SER A 53 -11.54 -10.40 2.66
N ALA A 54 -11.02 -9.27 2.17
CA ALA A 54 -9.64 -8.84 2.43
C ALA A 54 -9.59 -7.33 2.64
N ALA A 55 -8.72 -6.91 3.56
CA ALA A 55 -8.42 -5.50 3.79
C ALA A 55 -7.22 -5.07 2.97
N ILE A 56 -7.32 -3.91 2.35
CA ILE A 56 -6.31 -3.38 1.42
C ILE A 56 -5.85 -2.00 1.87
N GLU A 57 -4.54 -1.82 1.91
CA GLU A 57 -3.89 -0.51 2.01
C GLU A 57 -3.35 -0.14 0.63
N VAL A 58 -3.54 1.12 0.24
CA VAL A 58 -3.08 1.64 -1.07
C VAL A 58 -2.00 2.68 -0.86
N LYS A 59 -0.85 2.49 -1.47
CA LYS A 59 0.27 3.44 -1.45
C LYS A 59 0.64 3.84 -2.87
N LEU A 60 0.80 5.13 -3.10
CA LEU A 60 1.29 5.68 -4.35
C LEU A 60 2.76 6.06 -4.21
N ASP A 61 3.57 5.71 -5.19
CA ASP A 61 4.98 6.05 -5.25
C ASP A 61 5.33 6.56 -6.64
N ALA A 62 5.78 7.81 -6.73
CA ALA A 62 6.19 8.42 -7.99
C ALA A 62 7.61 8.01 -8.42
N ARG A 63 8.37 7.38 -7.53
CA ARG A 63 9.81 7.15 -7.69
C ARG A 63 10.17 5.68 -7.97
N ILE A 64 9.26 4.75 -7.78
CA ILE A 64 9.58 3.31 -7.88
C ILE A 64 10.13 2.92 -9.25
N ASN A 65 9.62 3.52 -10.32
CA ASN A 65 10.10 3.23 -11.67
C ASN A 65 11.54 3.71 -11.88
N ASP A 66 11.92 4.83 -11.25
CA ASP A 66 13.26 5.41 -11.37
C ASP A 66 14.26 4.71 -10.46
N THR A 67 13.85 4.40 -9.25
CA THR A 67 14.75 3.84 -8.22
C THR A 67 14.82 2.32 -8.24
N GLY A 68 13.77 1.65 -8.71
CA GLY A 68 13.65 0.19 -8.63
C GLY A 68 13.46 -0.33 -7.21
N ASN A 69 13.03 0.53 -6.28
CA ASN A 69 12.93 0.19 -4.87
C ASN A 69 11.55 0.46 -4.30
N PHE A 70 11.09 -0.44 -3.43
CA PHE A 70 10.00 -0.15 -2.49
C PHE A 70 10.55 0.65 -1.30
N PHE A 71 9.75 1.56 -0.80
CA PHE A 71 10.03 2.28 0.44
C PHE A 71 9.01 1.85 1.49
N VAL A 72 9.48 1.23 2.56
CA VAL A 72 8.63 0.67 3.62
C VAL A 72 8.89 1.43 4.92
N GLU A 73 8.00 2.36 5.24
CA GLU A 73 8.14 3.26 6.37
C GLU A 73 7.96 2.51 7.69
N PHE A 74 8.95 2.60 8.58
CA PHE A 74 8.86 2.04 9.93
C PHE A 74 8.86 3.11 11.03
N GLU A 75 9.19 4.36 10.70
CA GLU A 75 9.18 5.48 11.62
C GLU A 75 8.57 6.70 10.93
N ASN A 76 7.68 7.39 11.66
CA ASN A 76 7.06 8.62 11.18
C ASN A 76 6.84 9.54 12.39
N PRO A 77 7.54 10.68 12.49
CA PRO A 77 7.43 11.55 13.65
C PRO A 77 6.05 12.19 13.82
N ARG A 78 5.23 12.17 12.78
CA ARG A 78 3.88 12.74 12.81
C ARG A 78 2.82 11.74 13.27
N SER A 79 3.17 10.46 13.36
CA SER A 79 2.24 9.43 13.79
C SER A 79 2.35 9.17 15.29
N LYS A 80 1.33 8.50 15.83
CA LYS A 80 1.30 8.10 17.23
C LYS A 80 2.48 7.15 17.53
N ASN A 81 3.22 7.45 18.61
CA ASN A 81 4.40 6.70 19.02
C ASN A 81 5.55 6.71 17.99
N SER A 82 5.51 7.64 17.04
CA SER A 82 6.49 7.76 15.96
C SER A 82 6.62 6.51 15.07
N ASN A 83 5.63 5.63 15.05
CA ASN A 83 5.66 4.42 14.24
C ASN A 83 5.23 4.71 12.79
N GLY A 84 5.92 4.10 11.82
CA GLY A 84 5.48 4.05 10.44
C GLY A 84 4.43 2.96 10.23
N TRP A 85 3.82 2.95 9.05
CA TRP A 85 2.72 2.04 8.74
C TRP A 85 3.09 0.55 8.86
N LEU A 86 4.34 0.21 8.68
CA LEU A 86 4.81 -1.18 8.85
C LEU A 86 4.42 -1.77 10.20
N HIS A 87 4.42 -0.95 11.25
CA HIS A 87 4.14 -1.41 12.61
C HIS A 87 2.66 -1.58 12.91
N PHE A 88 1.81 -0.70 12.38
CA PHE A 88 0.40 -0.68 12.78
C PHE A 88 -0.59 -1.06 11.68
N CYS A 89 -0.15 -1.20 10.43
CA CYS A 89 -1.03 -1.58 9.34
C CYS A 89 -1.61 -2.97 9.56
N GLU A 90 -2.93 -3.08 9.58
CA GLU A 90 -3.64 -4.35 9.76
C GLU A 90 -4.30 -4.83 8.45
N ALA A 91 -3.93 -4.24 7.31
CA ALA A 91 -4.40 -4.72 6.02
C ALA A 91 -3.80 -6.08 5.69
N ASP A 92 -4.51 -6.85 4.88
CA ASP A 92 -4.02 -8.13 4.36
C ASP A 92 -3.07 -7.93 3.20
N PHE A 93 -3.37 -6.96 2.33
CA PHE A 93 -2.62 -6.66 1.13
C PHE A 93 -2.24 -5.20 1.06
N LEU A 94 -1.02 -4.96 0.58
CA LEU A 94 -0.55 -3.66 0.14
C LEU A 94 -0.61 -3.61 -1.38
N TYR A 95 -1.35 -2.63 -1.92
CA TYR A 95 -1.32 -2.29 -3.34
C TYR A 95 -0.38 -1.10 -3.49
N TYR A 96 0.83 -1.39 -3.91
CA TYR A 96 1.89 -0.39 -4.07
C TYR A 96 1.95 0.03 -5.53
N ILE A 97 1.56 1.27 -5.80
CA ILE A 97 1.26 1.75 -7.16
C ILE A 97 2.33 2.73 -7.63
N ASP A 98 2.91 2.47 -8.80
CA ASP A 98 3.66 3.47 -9.53
C ASP A 98 2.68 4.54 -10.01
N SER A 99 2.77 5.75 -9.46
CA SER A 99 1.81 6.82 -9.77
C SER A 99 1.92 7.35 -11.20
N ASN A 100 2.99 7.06 -11.91
CA ASN A 100 3.18 7.50 -13.30
C ASN A 100 2.54 6.54 -14.31
N SER A 101 2.67 5.24 -14.10
CA SER A 101 2.20 4.20 -15.04
C SER A 101 0.98 3.44 -14.55
N PHE A 102 0.66 3.54 -13.26
CA PHE A 102 -0.32 2.70 -12.56
C PHE A 102 0.00 1.20 -12.56
N LEU A 103 1.24 0.83 -12.89
CA LEU A 103 1.71 -0.52 -12.61
C LEU A 103 1.68 -0.72 -11.10
N THR A 104 1.05 -1.79 -10.68
CA THR A 104 0.77 -2.02 -9.25
C THR A 104 1.37 -3.34 -8.79
N TYR A 105 2.05 -3.27 -7.66
CA TYR A 105 2.65 -4.42 -6.98
C TYR A 105 1.75 -4.79 -5.82
N ILE A 106 1.23 -6.01 -5.81
CA ILE A 106 0.37 -6.53 -4.74
C ILE A 106 1.23 -7.38 -3.83
N ILE A 107 1.31 -6.98 -2.58
CA ILE A 107 2.17 -7.60 -1.58
C ILE A 107 1.32 -7.99 -0.37
N LYS A 108 1.47 -9.22 0.11
CA LYS A 108 0.88 -9.63 1.39
C LYS A 108 1.68 -8.99 2.52
N ILE A 109 1.01 -8.24 3.38
CA ILE A 109 1.70 -7.50 4.45
C ILE A 109 2.40 -8.42 5.44
N ASP A 110 1.79 -9.56 5.76
CA ASP A 110 2.43 -10.54 6.65
C ASP A 110 3.73 -11.10 6.05
N GLU A 111 3.73 -11.37 4.76
CA GLU A 111 4.93 -11.84 4.06
C GLU A 111 6.01 -10.75 4.01
N LEU A 112 5.60 -9.49 3.82
CA LEU A 112 6.52 -8.35 3.85
C LEU A 112 7.19 -8.22 5.22
N ARG A 113 6.41 -8.30 6.30
CA ARG A 113 6.94 -8.23 7.66
C ARG A 113 7.91 -9.36 7.96
N HIS A 114 7.58 -10.55 7.52
CA HIS A 114 8.43 -11.73 7.69
C HIS A 114 9.76 -11.57 6.96
N PHE A 115 9.70 -11.12 5.72
CA PHE A 115 10.90 -10.82 4.92
C PHE A 115 11.80 -9.79 5.60
N ILE A 116 11.21 -8.68 6.07
CA ILE A 116 11.97 -7.63 6.75
C ILE A 116 12.59 -8.14 8.04
N ALA A 117 11.86 -8.92 8.82
CA ALA A 117 12.39 -9.48 10.06
C ALA A 117 13.61 -10.37 9.81
N GLU A 118 13.62 -11.13 8.71
CA GLU A 118 14.74 -12.00 8.34
C GLU A 118 15.93 -11.24 7.76
N HIS A 119 15.70 -10.12 7.08
CA HIS A 119 16.73 -9.44 6.27
C HIS A 119 17.06 -8.02 6.72
N LYS A 120 16.47 -7.53 7.81
CA LYS A 120 16.59 -6.11 8.20
C LYS A 120 18.03 -5.62 8.36
N SER A 121 18.94 -6.49 8.76
CA SER A 121 20.35 -6.13 8.92
C SER A 121 21.06 -5.88 7.58
N GLU A 122 20.50 -6.37 6.48
CA GLU A 122 21.01 -6.23 5.12
C GLU A 122 20.31 -5.14 4.32
N LEU A 123 19.17 -4.65 4.82
CA LEU A 123 18.38 -3.66 4.10
C LEU A 123 18.90 -2.24 4.35
N ALA A 124 18.95 -1.45 3.28
CA ALA A 124 19.26 -0.04 3.39
C ALA A 124 18.12 0.71 4.10
N ILE A 125 18.48 1.76 4.83
CA ILE A 125 17.55 2.64 5.53
C ILE A 125 17.69 4.04 4.96
N LYS A 126 16.56 4.70 4.72
CA LYS A 126 16.54 6.06 4.19
C LYS A 126 15.62 6.93 5.03
N SER A 127 16.04 8.17 5.26
CA SER A 127 15.20 9.23 5.82
C SER A 127 14.70 10.12 4.70
N THR A 128 13.43 10.50 4.75
CA THR A 128 12.84 11.47 3.81
C THR A 128 12.91 12.89 4.39
N LEU A 129 12.63 13.89 3.56
CA LEU A 129 12.68 15.29 3.97
C LEU A 129 11.68 15.62 5.09
N ASP A 130 10.58 14.90 5.18
CA ASP A 130 9.57 15.08 6.23
C ASP A 130 9.88 14.36 7.54
N GLY A 131 11.03 13.69 7.61
CA GLY A 131 11.49 12.97 8.79
C GLY A 131 11.05 11.53 8.89
N SER A 132 10.30 11.02 7.92
CA SER A 132 9.97 9.59 7.87
C SER A 132 11.22 8.76 7.59
N VAL A 133 11.30 7.59 8.21
CA VAL A 133 12.41 6.64 8.03
C VAL A 133 11.85 5.30 7.58
N GLY A 134 12.47 4.70 6.59
CA GLY A 134 12.00 3.42 6.07
C GLY A 134 13.10 2.56 5.50
N PHE A 135 12.76 1.29 5.30
CA PHE A 135 13.58 0.35 4.56
C PHE A 135 13.45 0.60 3.07
N VAL A 136 14.58 0.55 2.39
CA VAL A 136 14.65 0.57 0.92
C VAL A 136 14.84 -0.86 0.46
N ILE A 137 13.84 -1.41 -0.24
CA ILE A 137 13.85 -2.81 -0.66
C ILE A 137 13.86 -2.86 -2.18
N PRO A 138 14.94 -3.31 -2.82
CA PRO A 138 14.97 -3.47 -4.27
C PRO A 138 13.88 -4.43 -4.75
N LEU A 139 13.25 -4.12 -5.88
CA LEU A 139 12.26 -5.00 -6.50
C LEU A 139 12.80 -6.42 -6.68
N ALA A 140 14.06 -6.54 -7.09
CA ALA A 140 14.71 -7.83 -7.30
C ALA A 140 14.92 -8.63 -6.02
N ALA A 141 14.93 -7.98 -4.85
CA ALA A 141 15.11 -8.63 -3.55
C ALA A 141 13.80 -9.05 -2.90
N MET A 142 12.68 -8.44 -3.30
CA MET A 142 11.37 -8.75 -2.75
C MET A 142 10.93 -10.15 -3.23
N PRO A 143 10.73 -11.11 -2.33
CA PRO A 143 10.57 -12.50 -2.72
C PRO A 143 9.24 -12.79 -3.42
N ILE A 144 8.16 -12.11 -3.03
CA ILE A 144 6.83 -12.45 -3.56
C ILE A 144 5.99 -11.18 -3.71
N PHE A 145 5.70 -10.84 -4.95
CA PHE A 145 4.66 -9.88 -5.29
C PHE A 145 4.00 -10.30 -6.59
N THR A 146 2.74 -9.91 -6.77
CA THR A 146 2.02 -10.05 -8.03
C THR A 146 1.87 -8.66 -8.64
N THR A 147 1.97 -8.55 -9.95
CA THR A 147 1.77 -7.27 -10.64
C THR A 147 0.44 -7.25 -11.38
N ILE A 148 -0.21 -6.10 -11.37
CA ILE A 148 -1.36 -5.80 -12.19
C ILE A 148 -1.20 -4.44 -12.84
N GLN A 149 -1.83 -4.24 -13.97
CA GLN A 149 -1.91 -2.93 -14.61
C GLN A 149 -3.29 -2.34 -14.35
N LEU A 150 -3.33 -1.25 -13.62
CA LEU A 150 -4.58 -0.52 -13.37
C LEU A 150 -5.02 0.31 -14.57
#